data_99bf189b8e922f783c8757b93e13b043
#
_entry.id   99bf189b8e922f783c8757b93e13b043
#
_cell.length_a   1.000
_cell.length_b   1.000
_cell.length_c   1.000
_cell.angle_alpha   90.00
_cell.angle_beta   90.00
_cell.angle_gamma   90.00
#
_symmetry.space_group_name_H-M   'P 1'
#
loop_
_entity.id
_entity.type
_entity.pdbx_description
1 polymer ?
#
loop_
_entity_poly.entity_id
_entity_poly.type
_entity_poly.pdbx_seq_one_letter_code
_entity_poly.pdbx_strand_id
1 'polypeptide(L)'
;TEPVKVETSKTEPVKVETSKVEPVKVETSRTEPVKVETSKTEPVKLETSRVEPVKVETAKVEPVKVETAKKEPVKLEAPADMNIYNERFQKHYDELKWLYCELYQDREDVMSYLNDLTANMKAFYNDRNAALRTSDRKREADPDWYKRNDLLGMMMYVNNFAHTLKGLEENLDYVQECNVNYLHLMPLLASPEGRSDGGYAVADFRTVQPELGTMDDFAELTSKCHEKGINICLDFVMNHTSEDHEWAKRARAGEKEYQDRY
;
A
#
# COMPACT_ATOMS: atom_id res chain seq x y z
N THR A 1 62.57 2.54 0.15
CA THR A 1 61.24 2.23 0.68
C THR A 1 60.76 0.93 0.07
N GLU A 2 60.87 -0.15 0.86
CA GLU A 2 60.51 -1.50 0.48
C GLU A 2 58.97 -1.69 0.47
N PRO A 3 58.43 -2.56 -0.39
CA PRO A 3 56.97 -2.84 -0.43
C PRO A 3 56.60 -3.84 0.68
N VAL A 4 55.51 -3.49 1.42
CA VAL A 4 54.90 -4.34 2.44
C VAL A 4 54.24 -5.54 1.76
N LYS A 5 54.64 -6.76 2.12
CA LYS A 5 53.98 -8.01 1.74
C LYS A 5 52.71 -8.17 2.58
N VAL A 6 51.55 -8.24 1.92
CA VAL A 6 50.30 -8.67 2.55
C VAL A 6 50.23 -10.20 2.44
N GLU A 7 50.29 -10.88 3.58
CA GLU A 7 50.02 -12.34 3.69
C GLU A 7 48.50 -12.58 3.66
N THR A 8 48.05 -13.28 2.62
CA THR A 8 46.67 -13.78 2.54
C THR A 8 46.56 -15.09 3.35
N SER A 9 45.90 -15.06 4.47
CA SER A 9 45.54 -16.26 5.24
C SER A 9 44.49 -17.06 4.47
N LYS A 10 44.85 -18.31 4.13
CA LYS A 10 43.91 -19.32 3.57
C LYS A 10 42.96 -19.76 4.69
N THR A 11 41.69 -19.45 4.59
CA THR A 11 40.61 -20.09 5.39
C THR A 11 40.22 -21.41 4.75
N GLU A 12 40.34 -22.49 5.50
CA GLU A 12 39.89 -23.83 5.09
C GLU A 12 38.35 -23.87 5.05
N PRO A 13 37.74 -24.69 4.16
CA PRO A 13 36.28 -24.78 4.05
C PRO A 13 35.73 -25.59 5.24
N VAL A 14 34.77 -25.00 5.96
CA VAL A 14 34.00 -25.66 7.00
C VAL A 14 33.10 -26.73 6.36
N LYS A 15 33.28 -28.02 6.70
CA LYS A 15 32.39 -29.11 6.33
C LYS A 15 31.08 -28.92 7.09
N VAL A 16 30.00 -28.63 6.36
CA VAL A 16 28.64 -28.71 6.89
C VAL A 16 28.18 -30.17 6.75
N GLU A 17 28.01 -30.87 7.85
CA GLU A 17 27.37 -32.18 7.88
C GLU A 17 25.85 -32.00 7.67
N THR A 18 25.37 -32.47 6.51
CA THR A 18 23.93 -32.55 6.24
C THR A 18 23.37 -33.77 6.94
N SER A 19 22.59 -33.57 8.00
CA SER A 19 21.78 -34.62 8.61
C SER A 19 20.72 -35.08 7.60
N LYS A 20 20.71 -36.39 7.32
CA LYS A 20 19.71 -37.04 6.48
C LYS A 20 18.34 -36.96 7.16
N VAL A 21 17.43 -36.21 6.55
CA VAL A 21 16.01 -36.31 6.87
C VAL A 21 15.43 -37.44 6.02
N GLU A 22 14.89 -38.50 6.70
CA GLU A 22 14.21 -39.59 6.03
C GLU A 22 12.89 -39.08 5.37
N PRO A 23 12.54 -39.58 4.17
CA PRO A 23 11.32 -39.16 3.50
C PRO A 23 10.09 -39.78 4.19
N VAL A 24 9.16 -38.91 4.60
CA VAL A 24 7.83 -39.29 5.07
C VAL A 24 7.07 -39.92 3.89
N LYS A 25 6.67 -41.20 4.01
CA LYS A 25 5.77 -41.86 3.05
C LYS A 25 4.38 -41.24 3.13
N VAL A 26 4.01 -40.50 2.08
CA VAL A 26 2.62 -40.12 1.86
C VAL A 26 1.96 -41.28 1.10
N GLU A 27 1.02 -41.99 1.74
CA GLU A 27 0.15 -42.94 1.04
C GLU A 27 -0.84 -42.21 0.17
N THR A 28 -0.63 -42.26 -1.13
CA THR A 28 -1.64 -41.81 -2.11
C THR A 28 -2.62 -42.98 -2.33
N SER A 29 -3.87 -42.79 -1.90
CA SER A 29 -4.98 -43.71 -2.24
C SER A 29 -5.20 -43.65 -3.76
N ARG A 30 -5.00 -44.82 -4.37
CA ARG A 30 -5.30 -45.10 -5.78
C ARG A 30 -6.83 -45.04 -5.97
N THR A 31 -7.34 -44.08 -6.71
CA THR A 31 -8.66 -44.20 -7.33
C THR A 31 -8.50 -44.85 -8.70
N GLU A 32 -9.23 -45.92 -8.91
CA GLU A 32 -9.23 -46.69 -10.18
C GLU A 32 -9.84 -45.86 -11.32
N PRO A 33 -9.38 -46.06 -12.56
CA PRO A 33 -9.98 -45.36 -13.72
C PRO A 33 -11.33 -45.94 -14.08
N VAL A 34 -12.35 -45.09 -14.09
CA VAL A 34 -13.69 -45.40 -14.61
C VAL A 34 -13.60 -45.55 -16.13
N LYS A 35 -13.90 -46.75 -16.64
CA LYS A 35 -14.11 -46.99 -18.09
C LYS A 35 -15.35 -46.22 -18.56
N VAL A 36 -15.16 -45.26 -19.43
CA VAL A 36 -16.25 -44.64 -20.18
C VAL A 36 -16.43 -45.44 -21.46
N GLU A 37 -17.55 -46.18 -21.59
CA GLU A 37 -17.98 -46.80 -22.85
C GLU A 37 -18.54 -45.68 -23.76
N THR A 38 -17.93 -45.52 -24.92
CA THR A 38 -18.43 -44.64 -25.97
C THR A 38 -19.59 -45.32 -26.72
N SER A 39 -20.83 -44.94 -26.40
CA SER A 39 -21.99 -45.25 -27.24
C SER A 39 -22.09 -44.22 -28.37
N LYS A 40 -22.18 -44.74 -29.60
CA LYS A 40 -22.45 -43.95 -30.81
C LYS A 40 -23.85 -43.37 -30.71
N THR A 41 -23.97 -42.05 -30.71
CA THR A 41 -25.24 -41.37 -30.94
C THR A 41 -25.14 -40.51 -32.19
N GLU A 42 -26.21 -40.61 -33.01
CA GLU A 42 -26.41 -39.95 -34.30
C GLU A 42 -26.49 -38.40 -34.12
N PRO A 43 -26.32 -37.64 -35.22
CA PRO A 43 -26.30 -36.17 -35.14
C PRO A 43 -27.73 -35.62 -34.91
N VAL A 44 -27.90 -34.95 -33.75
CA VAL A 44 -29.12 -34.20 -33.45
C VAL A 44 -29.09 -32.89 -34.25
N LYS A 45 -30.13 -32.68 -35.07
CA LYS A 45 -30.39 -31.39 -35.74
C LYS A 45 -30.63 -30.31 -34.68
N LEU A 46 -29.77 -29.30 -34.65
CA LEU A 46 -30.03 -28.07 -33.90
C LEU A 46 -31.12 -27.25 -34.62
N GLU A 47 -32.31 -27.22 -34.03
CA GLU A 47 -33.31 -26.20 -34.36
C GLU A 47 -32.88 -24.87 -33.72
N THR A 48 -32.64 -23.87 -34.56
CA THR A 48 -32.38 -22.52 -34.14
C THR A 48 -33.67 -21.89 -33.62
N SER A 49 -33.89 -21.91 -32.30
CA SER A 49 -34.93 -21.11 -31.66
C SER A 49 -34.50 -19.64 -31.66
N ARG A 50 -35.31 -18.84 -32.33
CA ARG A 50 -35.23 -17.39 -32.42
C ARG A 50 -35.39 -16.82 -31.00
N VAL A 51 -34.34 -16.24 -30.43
CA VAL A 51 -34.40 -15.51 -29.17
C VAL A 51 -34.95 -14.12 -29.49
N GLU A 52 -36.13 -13.80 -28.97
CA GLU A 52 -36.68 -12.42 -29.02
C GLU A 52 -35.87 -11.50 -28.11
N PRO A 53 -35.71 -10.22 -28.48
CA PRO A 53 -34.92 -9.29 -27.64
C PRO A 53 -35.67 -8.99 -26.33
N VAL A 54 -35.06 -9.31 -25.21
CA VAL A 54 -35.52 -8.91 -23.88
C VAL A 54 -35.42 -7.39 -23.77
N LYS A 55 -36.56 -6.70 -23.59
CA LYS A 55 -36.58 -5.29 -23.23
C LYS A 55 -35.99 -5.13 -21.83
N VAL A 56 -34.82 -4.54 -21.76
CA VAL A 56 -34.27 -4.07 -20.49
C VAL A 56 -35.02 -2.81 -20.10
N GLU A 57 -35.91 -2.90 -19.13
CA GLU A 57 -36.48 -1.73 -18.45
C GLU A 57 -35.38 -1.10 -17.64
N THR A 58 -34.96 0.11 -18.03
CA THR A 58 -34.07 0.94 -17.21
C THR A 58 -34.82 1.37 -15.98
N ALA A 59 -34.53 0.71 -14.83
CA ALA A 59 -34.97 1.18 -13.53
C ALA A 59 -34.37 2.57 -13.31
N LYS A 60 -35.23 3.57 -13.10
CA LYS A 60 -34.82 4.90 -12.64
C LYS A 60 -34.20 4.75 -11.25
N VAL A 61 -32.90 4.91 -11.17
CA VAL A 61 -32.19 5.05 -9.88
C VAL A 61 -32.57 6.42 -9.34
N GLU A 62 -33.38 6.43 -8.29
CA GLU A 62 -33.63 7.67 -7.52
C GLU A 62 -32.32 8.09 -6.84
N PRO A 63 -31.99 9.41 -6.78
CA PRO A 63 -30.77 9.84 -6.13
C PRO A 63 -30.86 9.52 -4.63
N VAL A 64 -29.94 8.69 -4.16
CA VAL A 64 -29.73 8.46 -2.73
C VAL A 64 -29.40 9.79 -2.08
N LYS A 65 -30.30 10.27 -1.20
CA LYS A 65 -29.99 11.40 -0.33
C LYS A 65 -28.87 10.95 0.61
N VAL A 66 -27.65 11.41 0.33
CA VAL A 66 -26.56 11.35 1.30
C VAL A 66 -26.91 12.31 2.42
N GLU A 67 -27.37 11.78 3.55
CA GLU A 67 -27.44 12.57 4.79
C GLU A 67 -26.01 12.93 5.17
N THR A 68 -25.63 14.16 4.92
CA THR A 68 -24.40 14.74 5.43
C THR A 68 -24.50 14.75 6.96
N ALA A 69 -23.82 13.80 7.60
CA ALA A 69 -23.61 13.86 9.04
C ALA A 69 -23.07 15.25 9.38
N LYS A 70 -23.74 15.93 10.35
CA LYS A 70 -23.29 17.23 10.84
C LYS A 70 -21.90 17.04 11.43
N LYS A 71 -20.86 17.38 10.67
CA LYS A 71 -19.51 17.52 11.21
C LYS A 71 -19.57 18.60 12.29
N GLU A 72 -19.11 18.27 13.49
CA GLU A 72 -18.88 19.26 14.54
C GLU A 72 -18.01 20.40 14.00
N PRO A 73 -18.18 21.63 14.49
CA PRO A 73 -17.40 22.75 14.01
C PRO A 73 -15.91 22.45 14.23
N VAL A 74 -15.21 22.24 13.13
CA VAL A 74 -13.74 22.08 13.10
C VAL A 74 -13.17 23.31 13.81
N LYS A 75 -12.47 23.13 14.94
CA LYS A 75 -11.65 24.18 15.54
C LYS A 75 -10.77 24.74 14.42
N LEU A 76 -10.93 26.01 14.10
CA LEU A 76 -10.08 26.69 13.14
C LEU A 76 -8.63 26.62 13.63
N GLU A 77 -7.87 25.69 13.07
CA GLU A 77 -6.43 25.58 13.31
C GLU A 77 -5.72 26.83 12.77
N ALA A 78 -4.61 27.21 13.41
CA ALA A 78 -3.80 28.29 12.90
C ALA A 78 -3.36 28.00 11.45
N PRO A 79 -3.46 28.97 10.53
CA PRO A 79 -3.06 28.77 9.15
C PRO A 79 -1.60 28.29 9.05
N ALA A 80 -1.29 27.54 7.99
CA ALA A 80 0.06 27.09 7.74
C ALA A 80 0.99 28.27 7.46
N ASP A 81 2.20 28.23 8.03
CA ASP A 81 3.22 29.22 7.70
C ASP A 81 3.82 28.90 6.31
N MET A 82 3.35 29.62 5.31
CA MET A 82 3.78 29.42 3.93
C MET A 82 5.24 29.81 3.67
N ASN A 83 5.87 30.61 4.55
CA ASN A 83 7.29 30.91 4.41
C ASN A 83 8.12 29.64 4.65
N ILE A 84 7.76 28.85 5.67
CA ILE A 84 8.42 27.55 5.95
C ILE A 84 8.27 26.63 4.74
N TYR A 85 7.06 26.52 4.17
CA TYR A 85 6.86 25.74 2.95
C TYR A 85 7.76 26.21 1.81
N ASN A 86 7.77 27.51 1.54
CA ASN A 86 8.54 28.10 0.44
C ASN A 86 10.04 27.86 0.62
N GLU A 87 10.58 28.00 1.83
CA GLU A 87 12.00 27.74 2.13
C GLU A 87 12.36 26.27 1.86
N ARG A 88 11.55 25.32 2.35
CA ARG A 88 11.74 23.90 2.10
C ARG A 88 11.63 23.57 0.62
N PHE A 89 10.60 24.11 -0.04
CA PHE A 89 10.36 23.87 -1.44
C PHE A 89 11.53 24.35 -2.30
N GLN A 90 11.98 25.61 -2.10
CA GLN A 90 13.10 26.16 -2.86
C GLN A 90 14.40 25.39 -2.65
N LYS A 91 14.64 24.90 -1.44
CA LYS A 91 15.83 24.11 -1.12
C LYS A 91 15.93 22.82 -1.96
N HIS A 92 14.80 22.21 -2.31
CA HIS A 92 14.77 20.88 -2.94
C HIS A 92 14.17 20.88 -4.36
N TYR A 93 13.60 21.99 -4.81
CA TYR A 93 12.86 22.03 -6.07
C TYR A 93 13.72 21.74 -7.30
N ASP A 94 14.92 22.27 -7.35
CA ASP A 94 15.80 22.08 -8.51
C ASP A 94 16.22 20.63 -8.67
N GLU A 95 16.51 19.95 -7.55
CA GLU A 95 16.81 18.50 -7.54
C GLU A 95 15.56 17.68 -7.92
N LEU A 96 14.40 17.98 -7.33
CA LEU A 96 13.13 17.33 -7.67
C LEU A 96 12.83 17.47 -9.15
N LYS A 97 12.95 18.69 -9.69
CA LYS A 97 12.71 18.97 -11.11
C LYS A 97 13.66 18.18 -12.01
N TRP A 98 14.94 18.17 -11.66
CA TRP A 98 15.93 17.43 -12.44
C TRP A 98 15.62 15.94 -12.44
N LEU A 99 15.42 15.32 -11.27
CA LEU A 99 15.10 13.88 -11.13
C LEU A 99 13.79 13.51 -11.85
N TYR A 100 12.77 14.37 -11.73
CA TYR A 100 11.48 14.13 -12.37
C TYR A 100 11.58 14.20 -13.89
N CYS A 101 12.30 15.18 -14.43
CA CYS A 101 12.52 15.33 -15.86
C CYS A 101 13.41 14.21 -16.43
N GLU A 102 14.43 13.72 -15.69
CA GLU A 102 15.23 12.55 -16.08
C GLU A 102 14.36 11.29 -16.15
N LEU A 103 13.51 11.06 -15.13
CA LEU A 103 12.67 9.87 -15.08
C LEU A 103 11.62 9.83 -16.20
N TYR A 104 11.08 10.98 -16.57
CA TYR A 104 9.98 11.10 -17.54
C TYR A 104 10.41 11.88 -18.81
N GLN A 105 11.67 11.81 -19.20
CA GLN A 105 12.26 12.58 -20.32
C GLN A 105 11.55 12.39 -21.67
N ASP A 106 10.94 11.20 -21.86
CA ASP A 106 10.25 10.86 -23.11
C ASP A 106 8.82 11.45 -23.21
N ARG A 107 8.38 12.19 -22.17
CA ARG A 107 7.04 12.79 -22.13
C ARG A 107 7.08 14.26 -22.47
N GLU A 108 6.31 14.67 -23.47
CA GLU A 108 6.18 16.10 -23.86
C GLU A 108 5.50 16.95 -22.77
N ASP A 109 4.65 16.33 -21.93
CA ASP A 109 3.84 16.99 -20.88
C ASP A 109 4.49 16.91 -19.48
N VAL A 110 5.75 16.48 -19.36
CA VAL A 110 6.46 16.28 -18.08
C VAL A 110 6.37 17.49 -17.15
N MET A 111 6.51 18.70 -17.68
CA MET A 111 6.45 19.92 -16.87
C MET A 111 5.04 20.23 -16.37
N SER A 112 3.99 19.86 -17.10
CA SER A 112 2.60 20.00 -16.62
C SER A 112 2.36 19.13 -15.40
N TYR A 113 2.73 17.84 -15.48
CA TYR A 113 2.62 16.91 -14.33
C TYR A 113 3.47 17.32 -13.13
N LEU A 114 4.68 17.85 -13.37
CA LEU A 114 5.50 18.37 -12.27
C LEU A 114 4.83 19.58 -11.58
N ASN A 115 4.21 20.47 -12.36
CA ASN A 115 3.47 21.60 -11.80
C ASN A 115 2.26 21.15 -10.98
N ASP A 116 1.50 20.15 -11.47
CA ASP A 116 0.38 19.57 -10.73
C ASP A 116 0.85 18.88 -9.44
N LEU A 117 1.95 18.12 -9.49
CA LEU A 117 2.56 17.51 -8.31
C LEU A 117 2.91 18.56 -7.26
N THR A 118 3.60 19.63 -7.67
CA THR A 118 4.05 20.68 -6.74
C THR A 118 2.88 21.51 -6.21
N ALA A 119 1.82 21.73 -7.01
CA ALA A 119 0.58 22.35 -6.54
C ALA A 119 -0.12 21.48 -5.46
N ASN A 120 -0.19 20.17 -5.68
CA ASN A 120 -0.72 19.23 -4.69
C ASN A 120 0.13 19.20 -3.41
N MET A 121 1.46 19.18 -3.51
CA MET A 121 2.36 19.29 -2.35
C MET A 121 2.06 20.53 -1.50
N LYS A 122 1.84 21.68 -2.15
CA LYS A 122 1.48 22.93 -1.47
C LYS A 122 0.12 22.83 -0.78
N ALA A 123 -0.89 22.25 -1.45
CA ALA A 123 -2.21 22.04 -0.88
C ALA A 123 -2.14 21.13 0.36
N PHE A 124 -1.49 19.98 0.26
CA PHE A 124 -1.32 19.05 1.39
C PHE A 124 -0.56 19.66 2.57
N TYR A 125 0.46 20.50 2.32
CA TYR A 125 1.12 21.22 3.41
C TYR A 125 0.17 22.18 4.13
N ASN A 126 -0.66 22.90 3.37
CA ASN A 126 -1.64 23.84 3.92
C ASN A 126 -2.69 23.11 4.78
N ASP A 127 -3.14 21.96 4.32
CA ASP A 127 -4.16 21.15 5.00
C ASP A 127 -3.59 20.32 6.16
N ARG A 128 -2.26 20.24 6.29
CA ARG A 128 -1.59 19.48 7.33
C ARG A 128 -1.88 20.05 8.71
N ASN A 129 -2.33 19.19 9.62
CA ASN A 129 -2.67 19.52 11.01
C ASN A 129 -1.55 20.30 11.72
N ALA A 130 -1.90 21.31 12.54
CA ALA A 130 -0.94 22.18 13.22
C ALA A 130 -0.02 21.42 14.21
N ALA A 131 -0.54 20.38 14.87
CA ALA A 131 0.26 19.54 15.76
C ALA A 131 1.32 18.76 14.99
N LEU A 132 0.95 18.22 13.81
CA LEU A 132 1.89 17.55 12.91
C LEU A 132 2.94 18.51 12.38
N ARG A 133 2.57 19.72 11.95
CA ARG A 133 3.53 20.76 11.53
C ARG A 133 4.52 21.14 12.65
N THR A 134 4.06 21.13 13.90
CA THR A 134 4.93 21.36 15.06
C THR A 134 5.89 20.18 15.28
N SER A 135 5.43 18.95 15.12
CA SER A 135 6.26 17.75 15.17
C SER A 135 7.32 17.74 14.07
N ASP A 136 6.94 18.13 12.85
CA ASP A 136 7.86 18.24 11.72
C ASP A 136 9.02 19.19 12.01
N ARG A 137 8.73 20.37 12.58
CA ARG A 137 9.78 21.34 12.96
C ARG A 137 10.74 20.80 14.03
N LYS A 138 10.22 20.03 14.99
CA LYS A 138 11.07 19.39 16.02
C LYS A 138 12.03 18.38 15.40
N ARG A 139 11.53 17.57 14.45
CA ARG A 139 12.34 16.58 13.73
C ARG A 139 13.36 17.23 12.81
N GLU A 140 12.98 18.31 12.14
CA GLU A 140 13.87 19.08 11.27
C GLU A 140 15.02 19.74 12.06
N ALA A 141 14.75 20.17 13.32
CA ALA A 141 15.76 20.67 14.21
C ALA A 141 16.70 19.60 14.80
N ASP A 142 16.28 18.34 14.78
CA ASP A 142 17.05 17.16 15.19
C ASP A 142 17.06 16.13 14.05
N PRO A 143 17.90 16.29 13.01
CA PRO A 143 17.88 15.44 11.82
C PRO A 143 18.22 13.98 12.11
N ASP A 144 18.81 13.68 13.27
CA ASP A 144 19.16 12.34 13.72
C ASP A 144 18.11 11.72 14.68
N TRP A 145 16.92 12.32 14.80
CA TRP A 145 15.86 11.88 15.71
C TRP A 145 15.55 10.37 15.61
N TYR A 146 15.66 9.78 14.41
CA TYR A 146 15.40 8.36 14.16
C TYR A 146 16.55 7.43 14.57
N LYS A 147 17.73 7.98 14.92
CA LYS A 147 18.89 7.22 15.40
C LYS A 147 18.97 7.16 16.93
N ARG A 148 18.03 7.77 17.62
CA ARG A 148 18.05 7.87 19.09
C ARG A 148 17.71 6.52 19.71
N ASN A 149 18.29 6.27 20.90
CA ASN A 149 18.06 5.02 21.64
C ASN A 149 16.66 4.92 22.27
N ASP A 150 15.89 6.00 22.27
CA ASP A 150 14.53 6.06 22.76
C ASP A 150 13.48 5.76 21.66
N LEU A 151 13.90 5.48 20.43
CA LEU A 151 13.03 5.04 19.35
C LEU A 151 12.99 3.50 19.32
N LEU A 152 11.86 2.94 19.75
CA LEU A 152 11.61 1.49 19.69
C LEU A 152 10.49 1.19 18.68
N GLY A 153 10.84 0.41 17.64
CA GLY A 153 9.92 0.00 16.60
C GLY A 153 9.28 -1.36 16.87
N MET A 154 8.01 -1.51 16.49
CA MET A 154 7.32 -2.78 16.37
C MET A 154 6.69 -2.86 14.99
N MET A 155 6.81 -4.02 14.33
CA MET A 155 6.22 -4.30 13.02
C MET A 155 5.16 -5.38 13.17
N MET A 156 4.00 -5.20 12.51
CA MET A 156 2.90 -6.16 12.59
C MET A 156 1.99 -6.12 11.37
N TYR A 157 1.36 -7.25 11.10
CA TYR A 157 0.11 -7.30 10.37
C TYR A 157 -1.05 -7.08 11.34
N VAL A 158 -1.93 -6.11 11.05
CA VAL A 158 -3.07 -5.76 11.91
C VAL A 158 -4.00 -6.94 12.15
N ASN A 159 -4.33 -7.70 11.09
CA ASN A 159 -5.19 -8.89 11.20
C ASN A 159 -4.62 -9.97 12.11
N ASN A 160 -3.29 -10.16 12.11
CA ASN A 160 -2.65 -11.18 12.93
C ASN A 160 -2.53 -10.75 14.40
N PHE A 161 -2.36 -9.46 14.66
CA PHE A 161 -2.18 -8.96 16.02
C PHE A 161 -3.52 -8.64 16.72
N ALA A 162 -4.44 -7.97 16.02
CA ALA A 162 -5.64 -7.39 16.62
C ALA A 162 -6.91 -7.54 15.76
N HIS A 163 -6.85 -8.31 14.68
CA HIS A 163 -7.90 -8.58 13.70
C HIS A 163 -8.34 -7.36 12.88
N THR A 164 -8.53 -6.20 13.50
CA THR A 164 -9.02 -4.97 12.85
C THR A 164 -8.26 -3.73 13.31
N LEU A 165 -8.42 -2.62 12.61
CA LEU A 165 -7.89 -1.31 13.03
C LEU A 165 -8.44 -0.89 14.39
N LYS A 166 -9.73 -1.12 14.64
CA LYS A 166 -10.36 -0.91 15.96
C LYS A 166 -9.75 -1.78 17.04
N GLY A 167 -9.53 -3.07 16.75
CA GLY A 167 -8.86 -3.97 17.69
C GLY A 167 -7.44 -3.51 18.01
N LEU A 168 -6.70 -2.98 17.01
CA LEU A 168 -5.37 -2.41 17.28
C LEU A 168 -5.47 -1.16 18.16
N GLU A 169 -6.45 -0.29 17.91
CA GLU A 169 -6.72 0.88 18.75
C GLU A 169 -6.95 0.51 20.21
N GLU A 170 -7.73 -0.53 20.48
CA GLU A 170 -8.00 -1.05 21.82
C GLU A 170 -6.75 -1.62 22.51
N ASN A 171 -5.74 -2.03 21.72
CA ASN A 171 -4.47 -2.56 22.21
C ASN A 171 -3.32 -1.54 22.28
N LEU A 172 -3.58 -0.24 22.05
CA LEU A 172 -2.52 0.78 22.08
C LEU A 172 -1.87 0.95 23.46
N ASP A 173 -2.59 0.68 24.55
CA ASP A 173 -2.00 0.71 25.90
C ASP A 173 -0.93 -0.38 26.05
N TYR A 174 -1.20 -1.58 25.56
CA TYR A 174 -0.21 -2.66 25.53
C TYR A 174 1.03 -2.28 24.70
N VAL A 175 0.82 -1.65 23.52
CA VAL A 175 1.92 -1.17 22.68
C VAL A 175 2.78 -0.15 23.46
N GLN A 176 2.16 0.76 24.23
CA GLN A 176 2.87 1.70 25.08
C GLN A 176 3.59 1.03 26.25
N GLU A 177 3.00 0.05 26.91
CA GLU A 177 3.63 -0.74 27.97
C GLU A 177 4.91 -1.44 27.49
N CYS A 178 4.94 -1.82 26.21
CA CYS A 178 6.15 -2.33 25.54
C CYS A 178 7.17 -1.22 25.21
N ASN A 179 6.91 0.04 25.55
CA ASN A 179 7.71 1.21 25.19
C ASN A 179 7.86 1.43 23.67
N VAL A 180 6.94 0.91 22.87
CA VAL A 180 6.94 1.10 21.42
C VAL A 180 6.41 2.50 21.10
N ASN A 181 7.18 3.25 20.30
CA ASN A 181 6.82 4.58 19.83
C ASN A 181 6.98 4.77 18.31
N TYR A 182 7.26 3.65 17.61
CA TYR A 182 7.31 3.58 16.15
C TYR A 182 6.62 2.28 15.69
N LEU A 183 5.44 2.39 15.12
CA LEU A 183 4.62 1.26 14.73
C LEU A 183 4.59 1.12 13.21
N HIS A 184 5.25 0.08 12.70
CA HIS A 184 5.21 -0.25 11.28
C HIS A 184 4.07 -1.24 11.04
N LEU A 185 3.03 -0.76 10.38
CA LEU A 185 1.89 -1.58 9.95
C LEU A 185 2.18 -2.13 8.56
N MET A 186 2.23 -3.46 8.45
CA MET A 186 2.34 -4.18 7.18
C MET A 186 1.17 -3.80 6.27
N PRO A 187 1.22 -4.07 4.95
CA PRO A 187 0.30 -3.49 3.99
C PRO A 187 -1.16 -3.48 4.43
N LEU A 188 -1.77 -2.28 4.44
CA LEU A 188 -3.15 -2.06 4.86
C LEU A 188 -4.10 -1.78 3.70
N LEU A 189 -3.57 -1.44 2.51
CA LEU A 189 -4.39 -1.01 1.39
C LEU A 189 -5.10 -2.17 0.72
N ALA A 190 -6.24 -1.88 0.10
CA ALA A 190 -7.10 -2.89 -0.52
C ALA A 190 -6.35 -3.69 -1.58
N SER A 191 -6.38 -5.01 -1.44
CA SER A 191 -5.75 -5.98 -2.31
C SER A 191 -6.73 -7.14 -2.60
N PRO A 192 -6.58 -7.86 -3.73
CA PRO A 192 -7.52 -8.93 -4.09
C PRO A 192 -7.36 -10.14 -3.17
N GLU A 193 -8.48 -10.75 -2.78
CA GLU A 193 -8.50 -11.97 -1.99
C GLU A 193 -7.75 -13.12 -2.70
N GLY A 194 -6.94 -13.87 -1.96
CA GLY A 194 -6.18 -15.04 -2.46
C GLY A 194 -5.03 -14.72 -3.41
N ARG A 195 -4.89 -13.44 -3.84
CA ARG A 195 -3.85 -12.97 -4.76
C ARG A 195 -3.22 -11.65 -4.28
N SER A 196 -3.25 -11.40 -2.98
CA SER A 196 -2.81 -10.15 -2.39
C SER A 196 -1.29 -10.02 -2.28
N ASP A 197 -0.54 -11.12 -2.41
CA ASP A 197 0.90 -11.15 -2.14
C ASP A 197 1.25 -10.52 -0.77
N GLY A 198 0.55 -10.96 0.28
CA GLY A 198 0.72 -10.39 1.63
C GLY A 198 0.24 -8.93 1.77
N GLY A 199 -0.62 -8.47 0.85
CA GLY A 199 -1.11 -7.09 0.78
C GLY A 199 -0.31 -6.18 -0.16
N TYR A 200 0.78 -6.68 -0.75
CA TYR A 200 1.62 -5.88 -1.65
C TYR A 200 1.06 -5.75 -3.07
N ALA A 201 0.11 -6.61 -3.48
CA ALA A 201 -0.61 -6.45 -4.75
C ALA A 201 -1.78 -5.47 -4.59
N VAL A 202 -1.48 -4.18 -4.48
CA VAL A 202 -2.49 -3.15 -4.19
C VAL A 202 -3.45 -2.94 -5.36
N ALA A 203 -4.75 -3.10 -5.10
CA ALA A 203 -5.83 -2.87 -6.06
C ALA A 203 -6.44 -1.47 -5.95
N ASP A 204 -6.40 -0.87 -4.76
CA ASP A 204 -6.85 0.51 -4.53
C ASP A 204 -5.97 1.19 -3.46
N PHE A 205 -5.29 2.26 -3.86
CA PHE A 205 -4.42 3.04 -2.96
C PHE A 205 -5.18 4.05 -2.07
N ARG A 206 -6.49 4.13 -2.19
CA ARG A 206 -7.34 5.10 -1.47
C ARG A 206 -8.21 4.49 -0.40
N THR A 207 -8.21 3.16 -0.30
CA THR A 207 -9.01 2.42 0.68
C THR A 207 -8.14 1.44 1.44
N VAL A 208 -8.47 1.23 2.71
CA VAL A 208 -7.89 0.13 3.48
C VAL A 208 -8.57 -1.18 3.08
N GLN A 209 -7.92 -2.30 3.39
CA GLN A 209 -8.48 -3.64 3.21
C GLN A 209 -9.80 -3.74 4.00
N PRO A 210 -10.93 -4.10 3.38
CA PRO A 210 -12.25 -4.06 4.02
C PRO A 210 -12.35 -4.88 5.32
N GLU A 211 -11.63 -5.98 5.42
CA GLU A 211 -11.61 -6.83 6.60
C GLU A 211 -10.93 -6.16 7.81
N LEU A 212 -10.07 -5.18 7.56
CA LEU A 212 -9.39 -4.42 8.62
C LEU A 212 -10.24 -3.27 9.16
N GLY A 213 -11.15 -2.72 8.35
CA GLY A 213 -12.00 -1.59 8.69
C GLY A 213 -12.11 -0.56 7.57
N THR A 214 -12.36 0.69 7.94
CA THR A 214 -12.57 1.82 7.03
C THR A 214 -11.42 2.82 7.08
N MET A 215 -11.40 3.77 6.14
CA MET A 215 -10.47 4.91 6.19
C MET A 215 -10.70 5.80 7.41
N ASP A 216 -11.95 5.89 7.90
CA ASP A 216 -12.26 6.63 9.13
C ASP A 216 -11.71 5.91 10.37
N ASP A 217 -11.79 4.58 10.44
CA ASP A 217 -11.14 3.79 11.50
C ASP A 217 -9.62 3.99 11.48
N PHE A 218 -9.03 4.05 10.29
CA PHE A 218 -7.59 4.31 10.16
C PHE A 218 -7.21 5.74 10.59
N ALA A 219 -8.03 6.73 10.27
CA ALA A 219 -7.84 8.10 10.72
C ALA A 219 -7.95 8.23 12.24
N GLU A 220 -8.91 7.53 12.87
CA GLU A 220 -9.06 7.49 14.32
C GLU A 220 -7.85 6.83 15.00
N LEU A 221 -7.43 5.65 14.52
CA LEU A 221 -6.22 4.97 15.01
C LEU A 221 -4.99 5.87 14.92
N THR A 222 -4.80 6.56 13.78
CA THR A 222 -3.65 7.47 13.57
C THR A 222 -3.66 8.62 14.58
N SER A 223 -4.84 9.20 14.85
CA SER A 223 -4.99 10.26 15.83
C SER A 223 -4.63 9.79 17.25
N LYS A 224 -5.15 8.63 17.66
CA LYS A 224 -4.85 8.04 18.97
C LYS A 224 -3.39 7.63 19.14
N CYS A 225 -2.79 7.07 18.09
CA CYS A 225 -1.34 6.81 18.09
C CYS A 225 -0.55 8.09 18.29
N HIS A 226 -0.92 9.15 17.60
CA HIS A 226 -0.24 10.45 17.72
C HIS A 226 -0.38 11.04 19.13
N GLU A 227 -1.57 11.00 19.74
CA GLU A 227 -1.81 11.42 21.13
C GLU A 227 -0.95 10.67 22.14
N LYS A 228 -0.70 9.38 21.86
CA LYS A 228 0.17 8.50 22.67
C LYS A 228 1.66 8.61 22.34
N GLY A 229 2.06 9.49 21.42
CA GLY A 229 3.44 9.63 20.97
C GLY A 229 3.97 8.49 20.11
N ILE A 230 3.06 7.68 19.54
CA ILE A 230 3.39 6.56 18.65
C ILE A 230 3.36 7.07 17.20
N ASN A 231 4.47 6.89 16.48
CA ASN A 231 4.57 7.18 15.06
C ASN A 231 4.11 5.97 14.25
N ILE A 232 3.31 6.19 13.21
CA ILE A 232 2.91 5.13 12.29
C ILE A 232 3.77 5.19 11.03
N CYS A 233 4.23 4.03 10.57
CA CYS A 233 4.82 3.79 9.28
C CYS A 233 3.96 2.82 8.50
N LEU A 234 3.74 3.09 7.22
CA LEU A 234 3.04 2.21 6.29
C LEU A 234 3.93 1.84 5.12
N ASP A 235 3.74 0.64 4.60
CA ASP A 235 4.24 0.30 3.28
C ASP A 235 3.46 1.04 2.19
N PHE A 236 4.19 1.62 1.25
CA PHE A 236 3.62 2.25 0.07
C PHE A 236 4.27 1.68 -1.20
N VAL A 237 3.52 0.84 -1.92
CA VAL A 237 4.02 0.13 -3.10
C VAL A 237 3.96 1.04 -4.31
N MET A 238 5.11 1.58 -4.76
CA MET A 238 5.20 2.42 -5.96
C MET A 238 5.72 1.68 -7.19
N ASN A 239 6.25 0.46 -7.03
CA ASN A 239 6.88 -0.29 -8.11
C ASN A 239 5.88 -0.98 -9.05
N HIS A 240 4.74 -1.39 -8.53
CA HIS A 240 3.71 -2.14 -9.26
C HIS A 240 2.33 -1.93 -8.65
N THR A 241 1.31 -2.37 -9.37
CA THR A 241 -0.07 -2.49 -8.88
C THR A 241 -0.54 -3.93 -9.00
N SER A 242 -1.66 -4.26 -8.34
CA SER A 242 -2.40 -5.47 -8.65
C SER A 242 -2.94 -5.41 -10.09
N GLU A 243 -3.11 -6.57 -10.72
CA GLU A 243 -3.85 -6.69 -11.99
C GLU A 243 -5.32 -6.27 -11.86
N ASP A 244 -5.84 -6.23 -10.63
CA ASP A 244 -7.19 -5.78 -10.29
C ASP A 244 -7.29 -4.27 -10.07
N HIS A 245 -6.17 -3.54 -10.07
CA HIS A 245 -6.17 -2.08 -10.04
C HIS A 245 -6.90 -1.52 -11.28
N GLU A 246 -7.66 -0.45 -11.10
CA GLU A 246 -8.45 0.16 -12.19
C GLU A 246 -7.57 0.49 -13.40
N TRP A 247 -6.39 1.06 -13.19
CA TRP A 247 -5.47 1.37 -14.29
C TRP A 247 -5.04 0.13 -15.06
N ALA A 248 -4.71 -0.96 -14.37
CA ALA A 248 -4.33 -2.22 -15.01
C ALA A 248 -5.49 -2.80 -15.84
N LYS A 249 -6.74 -2.74 -15.32
CA LYS A 249 -7.94 -3.18 -16.05
C LYS A 249 -8.16 -2.35 -17.31
N ARG A 250 -8.04 -1.03 -17.22
CA ARG A 250 -8.22 -0.10 -18.35
C ARG A 250 -7.08 -0.22 -19.37
N ALA A 251 -5.85 -0.39 -18.93
CA ALA A 251 -4.71 -0.66 -19.82
C ALA A 251 -4.92 -1.95 -20.63
N ARG A 252 -5.39 -3.03 -19.99
CA ARG A 252 -5.74 -4.30 -20.66
C ARG A 252 -6.93 -4.17 -21.59
N ALA A 253 -7.84 -3.25 -21.33
CA ALA A 253 -8.97 -2.94 -22.23
C ALA A 253 -8.53 -2.14 -23.47
N GLY A 254 -7.26 -1.74 -23.57
CA GLY A 254 -6.70 -1.02 -24.73
C GLY A 254 -6.71 0.49 -24.61
N GLU A 255 -7.04 1.03 -23.44
CA GLU A 255 -7.05 2.49 -23.22
C GLU A 255 -5.62 3.03 -23.17
N LYS A 256 -5.20 3.76 -24.20
CA LYS A 256 -3.81 4.20 -24.39
C LYS A 256 -3.25 5.01 -23.21
N GLU A 257 -4.04 5.93 -22.66
CA GLU A 257 -3.66 6.71 -21.49
C GLU A 257 -3.22 5.85 -20.30
N TYR A 258 -3.87 4.68 -20.12
CA TYR A 258 -3.56 3.76 -19.03
C TYR A 258 -2.45 2.76 -19.40
N GLN A 259 -2.29 2.44 -20.68
CA GLN A 259 -1.14 1.65 -21.15
C GLN A 259 0.20 2.38 -20.95
N ASP A 260 0.17 3.71 -21.03
CA ASP A 260 1.36 4.55 -20.83
C ASP A 260 1.80 4.66 -19.34
N ARG A 261 1.08 3.99 -18.43
CA ARG A 261 1.40 3.94 -16.99
C ARG A 261 2.17 2.68 -16.59
N TYR A 262 2.31 1.70 -17.51
CA TYR A 262 2.93 0.40 -17.27
C TYR A 262 4.09 0.11 -18.23
#